data_f5d698e11e4d27f7ae7e2b6963951b5b
#
_entry.id   f5d698e11e4d27f7ae7e2b6963951b5b
#
_cell.length_a   1.000
_cell.length_b   1.000
_cell.length_c   1.000
_cell.angle_alpha   90.00
_cell.angle_beta   90.00
_cell.angle_gamma   90.00
#
_symmetry.space_group_name_H-M   'P 1'
#
loop_
_entity.id
_entity.type
_entity.pdbx_description
1 polymer ?
#
loop_
_entity_poly.entity_id
_entity_poly.type
_entity_poly.pdbx_seq_one_letter_code
_entity_poly.pdbx_strand_id
1 'polypeptide(L)'
;RQDSVSLLTFILLLTLTILTIWLFKHRRVRFLHETGLAMIYGLIVGVILRYGTPASSGHDKSLSCTQEDRAFSTLLVNVSGKFFEYTLKGEISPGKINNVEQNDMLRKVTFDPEVFFNILLPPIIFHAGYSLKKRHFFRNLGSILAYAFLGTAVSCFIIGNLMYGVVKLMKIVGQLSDKFYYTDCLFFGAIISATDPVTVLAIFNELHADVDLYALLFGESVLNDAVAIVLSSSIVAYQPAGLNTHAFDAAAFFKSVGIFLGIFSGSFTMGAVTGVVTALVTKFTKLHCFPLLETALFFLMSWSTFLLAEACGFTGVVAVLFCGITQAHYTYNNLSVESRSRSKQLFEVLHFLAENFIFSYMGLALFTFQKHVFSPIFIIGAFVAIFLGRAAHIYPLSFFLNLGRRHKIGWNFQHMMMFSGLRGAMAFALAIRDTASYSRQMMFTTTLLIVFFTVWVIGGGTTPMLSWLNIRYMSTSMLAR
;
A
#
# COMPACT_ATOMS: atom_id res chain seq x y z
N ARG A 1 28.98 7.16 3.56
CA ARG A 1 28.71 8.30 4.49
C ARG A 1 27.32 8.92 4.24
N GLN A 2 26.92 9.14 2.99
CA GLN A 2 25.60 9.70 2.66
C GLN A 2 24.45 8.75 2.99
N ASP A 3 24.60 7.46 2.72
CA ASP A 3 23.57 6.45 3.04
C ASP A 3 23.33 6.35 4.54
N SER A 4 24.40 6.49 5.34
CA SER A 4 24.30 6.53 6.81
C SER A 4 23.54 7.76 7.31
N VAL A 5 23.66 8.90 6.63
CA VAL A 5 22.93 10.14 6.98
C VAL A 5 21.43 9.97 6.67
N SER A 6 21.09 9.39 5.52
CA SER A 6 19.69 9.12 5.15
C SER A 6 19.05 8.17 6.15
N LEU A 7 19.74 7.08 6.49
CA LEU A 7 19.24 6.11 7.48
C LEU A 7 19.08 6.75 8.86
N LEU A 8 20.05 7.56 9.28
CA LEU A 8 19.99 8.29 10.56
C LEU A 8 18.79 9.24 10.58
N THR A 9 18.51 9.95 9.49
CA THR A 9 17.35 10.84 9.39
C THR A 9 16.06 10.09 9.62
N PHE A 10 15.88 8.90 9.00
CA PHE A 10 14.70 8.08 9.20
C PHE A 10 14.58 7.55 10.64
N ILE A 11 15.69 7.13 11.25
CA ILE A 11 15.69 6.66 12.64
C ILE A 11 15.31 7.80 13.60
N LEU A 12 15.87 8.99 13.40
CA LEU A 12 15.54 10.18 14.20
C LEU A 12 14.06 10.56 14.03
N LEU A 13 13.54 10.50 12.81
CA LEU A 13 12.15 10.79 12.49
C LEU A 13 11.21 9.80 13.20
N LEU A 14 11.52 8.50 13.15
CA LEU A 14 10.76 7.47 13.89
C LEU A 14 10.84 7.69 15.41
N THR A 15 12.02 7.99 15.93
CA THR A 15 12.21 8.25 17.36
C THR A 15 11.37 9.44 17.80
N LEU A 16 11.38 10.53 17.05
CA LEU A 16 10.57 11.72 17.33
C LEU A 16 9.06 11.41 17.28
N THR A 17 8.63 10.61 16.30
CA THR A 17 7.25 10.15 16.17
C THR A 17 6.84 9.37 17.42
N ILE A 18 7.63 8.41 17.86
CA ILE A 18 7.34 7.58 19.05
C ILE A 18 7.25 8.44 20.31
N LEU A 19 8.20 9.37 20.51
CA LEU A 19 8.18 10.28 21.66
C LEU A 19 6.93 11.16 21.69
N THR A 20 6.50 11.65 20.52
CA THR A 20 5.29 12.49 20.43
C THR A 20 4.02 11.67 20.62
N ILE A 21 3.96 10.43 20.13
CA ILE A 21 2.87 9.49 20.40
C ILE A 21 2.74 9.27 21.92
N TRP A 22 3.87 9.01 22.59
CA TRP A 22 3.90 8.88 24.04
C TRP A 22 3.36 10.13 24.75
N LEU A 23 3.78 11.33 24.31
CA LEU A 23 3.32 12.60 24.88
C LEU A 23 1.82 12.81 24.68
N PHE A 24 1.28 12.48 23.51
CA PHE A 24 -0.15 12.61 23.22
C PHE A 24 -0.99 11.58 23.99
N LYS A 25 -0.51 10.34 24.12
CA LYS A 25 -1.17 9.33 24.97
C LYS A 25 -1.17 9.77 26.46
N HIS A 26 -0.06 10.34 26.93
CA HIS A 26 0.05 10.87 28.30
C HIS A 26 -0.88 12.08 28.54
N ARG A 27 -0.99 13.00 27.60
CA ARG A 27 -1.84 14.21 27.65
C ARG A 27 -3.28 13.97 27.22
N ARG A 28 -3.66 12.74 26.82
CA ARG A 28 -4.98 12.37 26.30
C ARG A 28 -5.48 13.24 25.13
N VAL A 29 -4.59 13.77 24.31
CA VAL A 29 -4.94 14.53 23.10
C VAL A 29 -5.28 13.53 22.00
N ARG A 30 -6.53 13.49 21.52
CA ARG A 30 -7.04 12.48 20.57
C ARG A 30 -7.33 13.01 19.19
N PHE A 31 -6.77 14.17 18.81
CA PHE A 31 -7.08 14.78 17.51
C PHE A 31 -6.35 14.13 16.33
N LEU A 32 -5.21 13.52 16.55
CA LEU A 32 -4.39 12.90 15.51
C LEU A 32 -4.03 11.47 15.89
N HIS A 33 -4.27 10.55 14.94
CA HIS A 33 -3.79 9.18 15.04
C HIS A 33 -2.27 9.11 14.76
N GLU A 34 -1.62 8.05 15.23
CA GLU A 34 -0.17 7.82 15.12
C GLU A 34 0.34 7.96 13.68
N THR A 35 -0.38 7.37 12.73
CA THR A 35 -0.05 7.42 11.29
C THR A 35 -0.12 8.84 10.72
N GLY A 36 -1.13 9.61 11.09
CA GLY A 36 -1.26 11.01 10.67
C GLY A 36 -0.13 11.89 11.21
N LEU A 37 0.34 11.63 12.43
CA LEU A 37 1.47 12.31 13.03
C LEU A 37 2.79 11.98 12.30
N ALA A 38 3.01 10.71 12.00
CA ALA A 38 4.18 10.28 11.22
C ALA A 38 4.25 10.97 9.84
N MET A 39 3.10 11.13 9.18
CA MET A 39 3.01 11.87 7.91
C MET A 39 3.38 13.35 8.07
N ILE A 40 2.93 14.01 9.13
CA ILE A 40 3.26 15.43 9.38
C ILE A 40 4.77 15.61 9.56
N TYR A 41 5.41 14.74 10.33
CA TYR A 41 6.88 14.79 10.47
C TYR A 41 7.60 14.54 9.16
N GLY A 42 7.11 13.58 8.36
CA GLY A 42 7.62 13.35 7.01
C GLY A 42 7.49 14.60 6.12
N LEU A 43 6.36 15.30 6.17
CA LEU A 43 6.17 16.57 5.45
C LEU A 43 7.15 17.65 5.90
N ILE A 44 7.32 17.85 7.21
CA ILE A 44 8.23 18.86 7.75
C ILE A 44 9.67 18.59 7.29
N VAL A 45 10.12 17.35 7.42
CA VAL A 45 11.47 16.96 6.96
C VAL A 45 11.60 17.12 5.44
N GLY A 46 10.57 16.76 4.67
CA GLY A 46 10.53 16.94 3.23
C GLY A 46 10.67 18.42 2.81
N VAL A 47 9.98 19.33 3.49
CA VAL A 47 10.12 20.78 3.27
C VAL A 47 11.53 21.25 3.60
N ILE A 48 12.10 20.82 4.72
CA ILE A 48 13.46 21.19 5.14
C ILE A 48 14.48 20.70 4.10
N LEU A 49 14.35 19.45 3.62
CA LEU A 49 15.28 18.90 2.62
C LEU A 49 15.15 19.61 1.27
N ARG A 50 13.95 20.00 0.88
CA ARG A 50 13.74 20.66 -0.42
C ARG A 50 14.17 22.11 -0.44
N TYR A 51 13.91 22.85 0.65
CA TYR A 51 14.13 24.30 0.70
C TYR A 51 15.28 24.71 1.63
N GLY A 52 15.71 23.86 2.56
CA GLY A 52 16.72 24.16 3.57
C GLY A 52 18.14 23.80 3.16
N THR A 53 18.35 22.99 2.12
CA THR A 53 19.68 22.73 1.59
C THR A 53 20.07 23.86 0.66
N PRO A 54 21.07 24.73 1.02
CA PRO A 54 21.54 25.75 0.11
C PRO A 54 22.10 25.08 -1.14
N ALA A 55 21.74 25.60 -2.31
CA ALA A 55 22.37 25.22 -3.55
C ALA A 55 23.86 25.44 -3.41
N SER A 56 24.62 24.35 -3.35
CA SER A 56 26.06 24.39 -3.34
C SER A 56 26.48 25.09 -4.63
N SER A 57 27.05 26.30 -4.50
CA SER A 57 27.67 27.00 -5.60
C SER A 57 28.94 26.24 -6.00
N GLY A 58 28.76 25.19 -6.77
CA GLY A 58 29.85 24.45 -7.38
C GLY A 58 30.55 25.37 -8.39
N HIS A 59 31.82 25.52 -8.21
CA HIS A 59 32.72 26.22 -9.13
C HIS A 59 32.45 25.70 -10.56
N ASP A 60 32.00 26.60 -11.44
CA ASP A 60 31.93 26.42 -12.86
C ASP A 60 33.30 26.04 -13.43
N LYS A 61 33.55 24.77 -13.67
CA LYS A 61 34.49 24.35 -14.67
C LYS A 61 33.76 24.33 -15.98
N SER A 62 33.82 25.46 -16.69
CA SER A 62 33.36 25.57 -18.06
C SER A 62 34.21 24.62 -18.94
N LEU A 63 33.66 23.48 -19.28
CA LEU A 63 34.10 22.68 -20.40
C LEU A 63 33.61 23.37 -21.68
N SER A 64 34.48 24.16 -22.31
CA SER A 64 34.22 24.71 -23.64
C SER A 64 34.29 23.54 -24.66
N CYS A 65 33.17 23.06 -25.10
CA CYS A 65 33.07 22.24 -26.30
C CYS A 65 33.07 23.15 -27.53
N THR A 66 34.07 23.02 -28.38
CA THR A 66 34.10 23.62 -29.70
C THR A 66 33.01 22.99 -30.55
N GLN A 67 32.19 23.86 -31.09
CA GLN A 67 31.04 23.57 -31.93
C GLN A 67 31.48 23.01 -33.27
N GLU A 68 31.25 21.73 -33.53
CA GLU A 68 31.19 21.18 -34.91
C GLU A 68 29.78 20.70 -35.20
N ASP A 69 29.26 21.20 -36.32
CA ASP A 69 27.85 21.16 -36.72
C ASP A 69 27.35 19.76 -37.21
N ARG A 70 27.55 18.70 -36.43
CA ARG A 70 26.85 17.44 -36.65
C ARG A 70 26.46 16.80 -35.32
N ALA A 71 25.20 16.90 -34.97
CA ALA A 71 24.60 16.16 -33.89
C ALA A 71 24.63 14.66 -34.15
N PHE A 72 25.53 13.94 -33.48
CA PHE A 72 25.51 12.47 -33.50
C PHE A 72 24.35 12.01 -32.62
N SER A 73 23.48 11.17 -33.15
CA SER A 73 22.31 10.64 -32.42
C SER A 73 22.63 9.43 -31.53
N THR A 74 23.82 8.84 -31.71
CA THR A 74 24.22 7.63 -30.99
C THR A 74 25.67 7.66 -30.56
N LEU A 75 25.94 7.09 -29.39
CA LEU A 75 27.28 6.85 -28.83
C LEU A 75 27.52 5.33 -28.80
N LEU A 76 28.58 4.87 -29.44
CA LEU A 76 29.03 3.47 -29.42
C LEU A 76 30.11 3.31 -28.33
N VAL A 77 29.85 2.47 -27.36
CA VAL A 77 30.80 2.15 -26.28
C VAL A 77 31.26 0.70 -26.45
N ASN A 78 32.58 0.51 -26.60
CA ASN A 78 33.19 -0.82 -26.64
C ASN A 78 33.56 -1.29 -25.24
N VAL A 79 32.93 -2.37 -24.78
CA VAL A 79 33.27 -3.00 -23.50
C VAL A 79 33.64 -4.45 -23.76
N SER A 80 34.92 -4.75 -23.60
CA SER A 80 35.48 -6.12 -23.79
C SER A 80 35.17 -6.75 -25.15
N GLY A 81 35.28 -5.94 -26.22
CA GLY A 81 35.04 -6.39 -27.60
C GLY A 81 33.56 -6.45 -28.03
N LYS A 82 32.64 -6.08 -27.15
CA LYS A 82 31.23 -5.90 -27.48
C LYS A 82 30.88 -4.42 -27.59
N PHE A 83 30.24 -4.03 -28.66
CA PHE A 83 29.77 -2.66 -28.86
C PHE A 83 28.36 -2.49 -28.35
N PHE A 84 28.16 -1.49 -27.51
CA PHE A 84 26.85 -1.08 -27.01
C PHE A 84 26.49 0.27 -27.62
N GLU A 85 25.30 0.38 -28.18
CA GLU A 85 24.76 1.60 -28.75
C GLU A 85 23.88 2.32 -27.75
N TYR A 86 24.23 3.58 -27.47
CA TYR A 86 23.44 4.47 -26.60
C TYR A 86 22.87 5.62 -27.43
N THR A 87 21.55 5.80 -27.37
CA THR A 87 20.88 6.91 -28.06
C THR A 87 20.97 8.18 -27.23
N LEU A 88 21.49 9.25 -27.81
CA LEU A 88 21.54 10.57 -27.17
C LEU A 88 20.12 11.17 -27.18
N LYS A 89 19.54 11.40 -26.00
CA LYS A 89 18.16 11.93 -25.82
C LYS A 89 18.08 13.45 -25.71
N GLY A 90 19.18 14.17 -25.84
CA GLY A 90 19.21 15.62 -25.81
C GLY A 90 20.45 16.19 -25.11
N GLU A 91 20.65 17.48 -25.28
CA GLU A 91 21.70 18.25 -24.63
C GLU A 91 21.29 18.65 -23.22
N ILE A 92 22.18 18.49 -22.25
CA ILE A 92 21.99 18.99 -20.88
C ILE A 92 22.71 20.33 -20.80
N SER A 93 21.94 21.42 -20.78
CA SER A 93 22.54 22.77 -20.62
C SER A 93 23.23 22.92 -19.25
N PRO A 94 24.30 23.72 -19.14
CA PRO A 94 25.05 23.91 -17.88
C PRO A 94 24.19 24.30 -16.67
N GLY A 95 23.11 25.05 -16.88
CA GLY A 95 22.16 25.39 -15.82
C GLY A 95 21.30 24.23 -15.32
N LYS A 96 21.21 23.11 -16.07
CA LYS A 96 20.55 21.88 -15.63
C LYS A 96 21.50 20.96 -14.84
N ILE A 97 22.81 21.08 -15.02
CA ILE A 97 23.81 20.27 -14.30
C ILE A 97 23.82 20.63 -12.80
N ASN A 98 23.64 21.91 -12.46
CA ASN A 98 23.53 22.35 -11.06
C ASN A 98 22.25 21.81 -10.37
N ASN A 99 21.17 21.61 -11.14
CA ASN A 99 19.97 20.94 -10.64
C ASN A 99 20.14 19.42 -10.50
N VAL A 100 21.11 18.79 -11.19
CA VAL A 100 21.36 17.34 -11.11
C VAL A 100 22.02 16.97 -9.79
N GLU A 101 22.96 17.77 -9.25
CA GLU A 101 23.57 17.51 -7.94
C GLU A 101 22.57 17.71 -6.79
N GLN A 102 21.72 18.74 -6.87
CA GLN A 102 20.61 18.93 -5.91
C GLN A 102 19.57 17.82 -6.04
N ASN A 103 19.32 17.38 -7.26
CA ASN A 103 18.44 16.25 -7.58
C ASN A 103 19.05 14.91 -7.09
N ASP A 104 20.35 14.75 -7.07
CA ASP A 104 21.03 13.55 -6.56
C ASP A 104 20.89 13.41 -5.04
N MET A 105 20.90 14.49 -4.28
CA MET A 105 20.62 14.45 -2.84
C MET A 105 19.14 14.00 -2.58
N LEU A 106 18.19 14.61 -3.27
CA LEU A 106 16.77 14.23 -3.18
C LEU A 106 16.53 12.80 -3.69
N ARG A 107 17.24 12.39 -4.73
CA ARG A 107 17.16 11.04 -5.30
C ARG A 107 17.73 9.96 -4.38
N LYS A 108 18.76 10.28 -3.59
CA LYS A 108 19.37 9.37 -2.60
C LYS A 108 18.53 9.20 -1.34
N VAL A 109 17.66 10.15 -1.03
CA VAL A 109 16.66 10.04 0.05
C VAL A 109 15.42 9.29 -0.42
N THR A 110 15.24 9.11 -1.73
CA THR A 110 14.14 8.32 -2.29
C THR A 110 14.44 6.84 -2.09
N PHE A 111 13.61 6.20 -1.31
CA PHE A 111 13.73 4.77 -1.00
C PHE A 111 13.42 3.93 -2.24
N ASP A 112 14.17 2.84 -2.42
CA ASP A 112 13.90 1.90 -3.50
C ASP A 112 12.56 1.18 -3.22
N PRO A 113 11.59 1.21 -4.16
CA PRO A 113 10.33 0.48 -4.00
C PRO A 113 10.52 -1.02 -3.72
N GLU A 114 11.58 -1.63 -4.22
CA GLU A 114 11.86 -3.06 -3.98
C GLU A 114 12.16 -3.34 -2.50
N VAL A 115 12.88 -2.46 -1.82
CA VAL A 115 13.13 -2.58 -0.38
C VAL A 115 11.83 -2.49 0.41
N PHE A 116 10.92 -1.61 -0.01
CA PHE A 116 9.60 -1.49 0.58
C PHE A 116 8.84 -2.82 0.49
N PHE A 117 8.74 -3.38 -0.73
CA PHE A 117 7.99 -4.61 -0.96
C PHE A 117 8.60 -5.84 -0.29
N ASN A 118 9.93 -5.95 -0.27
CA ASN A 118 10.61 -7.15 0.21
C ASN A 118 10.90 -7.14 1.72
N ILE A 119 11.01 -5.97 2.34
CA ILE A 119 11.42 -5.86 3.75
C ILE A 119 10.30 -5.32 4.63
N LEU A 120 9.64 -4.25 4.24
CA LEU A 120 8.64 -3.60 5.12
C LEU A 120 7.26 -4.24 5.05
N LEU A 121 6.87 -4.68 3.87
CA LEU A 121 5.53 -5.22 3.64
C LEU A 121 5.27 -6.60 4.27
N PRO A 122 6.22 -7.59 4.22
CA PRO A 122 5.98 -8.91 4.77
C PRO A 122 5.59 -8.93 6.26
N PRO A 123 6.27 -8.21 7.18
CA PRO A 123 5.87 -8.16 8.58
C PRO A 123 4.47 -7.57 8.81
N ILE A 124 4.11 -6.54 8.03
CA ILE A 124 2.80 -5.88 8.15
C ILE A 124 1.69 -6.87 7.79
N ILE A 125 1.80 -7.50 6.64
CA ILE A 125 0.77 -8.43 6.14
C ILE A 125 0.75 -9.73 6.97
N PHE A 126 1.91 -10.24 7.38
CA PHE A 126 1.96 -11.40 8.26
C PHE A 126 1.28 -11.14 9.59
N HIS A 127 1.58 -10.01 10.22
CA HIS A 127 0.94 -9.60 11.48
C HIS A 127 -0.58 -9.48 11.30
N ALA A 128 -1.04 -8.91 10.20
CA ALA A 128 -2.46 -8.83 9.88
C ALA A 128 -3.11 -10.22 9.80
N GLY A 129 -2.51 -11.18 9.10
CA GLY A 129 -2.99 -12.57 9.04
C GLY A 129 -2.93 -13.32 10.38
N TYR A 130 -1.86 -13.09 11.15
CA TYR A 130 -1.62 -13.78 12.42
C TYR A 130 -2.48 -13.27 13.58
N SER A 131 -2.78 -11.97 13.61
CA SER A 131 -3.56 -11.30 14.68
C SER A 131 -5.08 -11.38 14.53
N LEU A 132 -5.58 -12.05 13.48
CA LEU A 132 -7.00 -12.22 13.20
C LEU A 132 -7.79 -12.75 14.41
N LYS A 133 -8.94 -12.15 14.71
CA LYS A 133 -9.93 -12.68 15.66
C LYS A 133 -10.66 -13.87 15.02
N LYS A 134 -10.05 -15.04 15.04
CA LYS A 134 -10.41 -16.26 14.29
C LYS A 134 -11.90 -16.58 14.31
N ARG A 135 -12.52 -16.67 15.50
CA ARG A 135 -13.93 -17.06 15.65
C ARG A 135 -14.88 -16.17 14.87
N HIS A 136 -14.72 -14.85 14.97
CA HIS A 136 -15.59 -13.88 14.30
C HIS A 136 -15.26 -13.78 12.81
N PHE A 137 -14.00 -13.89 12.44
CA PHE A 137 -13.56 -13.92 11.05
C PHE A 137 -14.16 -15.11 10.29
N PHE A 138 -14.00 -16.34 10.79
CA PHE A 138 -14.53 -17.54 10.11
C PHE A 138 -16.05 -17.57 10.12
N ARG A 139 -16.72 -17.02 11.13
CA ARG A 139 -18.17 -16.90 11.16
C ARG A 139 -18.70 -16.00 10.04
N ASN A 140 -17.98 -14.94 9.72
CA ASN A 140 -18.35 -13.96 8.69
C ASN A 140 -17.60 -14.17 7.37
N LEU A 141 -16.89 -15.28 7.19
CA LEU A 141 -15.98 -15.50 6.07
C LEU A 141 -16.63 -15.30 4.70
N GLY A 142 -17.86 -15.80 4.50
CA GLY A 142 -18.57 -15.63 3.23
C GLY A 142 -18.82 -14.16 2.87
N SER A 143 -19.19 -13.35 3.86
CA SER A 143 -19.38 -11.91 3.64
C SER A 143 -18.06 -11.18 3.41
N ILE A 144 -17.03 -11.52 4.17
CA ILE A 144 -15.68 -10.96 4.01
C ILE A 144 -15.14 -11.26 2.62
N LEU A 145 -15.26 -12.50 2.15
CA LEU A 145 -14.84 -12.88 0.80
C LEU A 145 -15.62 -12.15 -0.29
N ALA A 146 -16.95 -12.02 -0.12
CA ALA A 146 -17.77 -11.27 -1.06
C ALA A 146 -17.35 -9.80 -1.15
N TYR A 147 -17.16 -9.13 -0.03
CA TYR A 147 -16.67 -7.74 -0.01
C TYR A 147 -15.26 -7.62 -0.58
N ALA A 148 -14.37 -8.53 -0.28
CA ALA A 148 -12.99 -8.47 -0.75
C ALA A 148 -12.87 -8.72 -2.25
N PHE A 149 -13.52 -9.73 -2.79
CA PHE A 149 -13.40 -10.08 -4.21
C PHE A 149 -14.37 -9.32 -5.09
N LEU A 150 -15.67 -9.50 -4.88
CA LEU A 150 -16.70 -8.85 -5.70
C LEU A 150 -16.70 -7.34 -5.49
N GLY A 151 -16.60 -6.90 -4.26
CA GLY A 151 -16.56 -5.49 -3.91
C GLY A 151 -15.38 -4.77 -4.54
N THR A 152 -14.19 -5.34 -4.45
CA THR A 152 -12.97 -4.76 -5.05
C THR A 152 -13.07 -4.73 -6.57
N ALA A 153 -13.57 -5.80 -7.20
CA ALA A 153 -13.76 -5.82 -8.64
C ALA A 153 -14.77 -4.77 -9.12
N VAL A 154 -15.91 -4.64 -8.44
CA VAL A 154 -16.93 -3.62 -8.73
C VAL A 154 -16.38 -2.21 -8.51
N SER A 155 -15.69 -1.98 -7.40
CA SER A 155 -15.05 -0.69 -7.10
C SER A 155 -14.01 -0.31 -8.17
N CYS A 156 -13.14 -1.24 -8.55
CA CYS A 156 -12.15 -1.04 -9.61
C CYS A 156 -12.82 -0.67 -10.93
N PHE A 157 -13.85 -1.40 -11.34
CA PHE A 157 -14.56 -1.15 -12.58
C PHE A 157 -15.25 0.22 -12.60
N ILE A 158 -15.95 0.58 -11.52
CA ILE A 158 -16.66 1.86 -11.43
C ILE A 158 -15.68 3.03 -11.39
N ILE A 159 -14.62 2.95 -10.58
CA ILE A 159 -13.59 3.99 -10.51
C ILE A 159 -12.88 4.12 -11.87
N GLY A 160 -12.54 3.02 -12.51
CA GLY A 160 -11.90 3.01 -13.82
C GLY A 160 -12.74 3.70 -14.90
N ASN A 161 -14.05 3.41 -14.95
CA ASN A 161 -14.96 4.05 -15.91
C ASN A 161 -15.17 5.53 -15.64
N LEU A 162 -15.34 5.93 -14.38
CA LEU A 162 -15.49 7.33 -14.00
C LEU A 162 -14.22 8.13 -14.32
N MET A 163 -13.05 7.57 -14.03
CA MET A 163 -11.77 8.20 -14.35
C MET A 163 -11.52 8.28 -15.85
N TYR A 164 -11.98 7.31 -16.63
CA TYR A 164 -11.93 7.39 -18.08
C TYR A 164 -12.81 8.53 -18.63
N GLY A 165 -13.99 8.73 -18.04
CA GLY A 165 -14.83 9.89 -18.32
C GLY A 165 -14.14 11.23 -17.98
N VAL A 166 -13.47 11.30 -16.84
CA VAL A 166 -12.69 12.48 -16.41
C VAL A 166 -11.53 12.73 -17.37
N VAL A 167 -10.82 11.72 -17.81
CA VAL A 167 -9.72 11.83 -18.79
C VAL A 167 -10.24 12.34 -20.15
N LYS A 168 -11.39 11.87 -20.60
CA LYS A 168 -12.03 12.40 -21.80
C LYS A 168 -12.40 13.87 -21.65
N LEU A 169 -12.93 14.26 -20.49
CA LEU A 169 -13.21 15.67 -20.18
C LEU A 169 -11.94 16.52 -20.21
N MET A 170 -10.84 16.04 -19.63
CA MET A 170 -9.55 16.72 -19.66
C MET A 170 -9.02 16.92 -21.09
N LYS A 171 -9.22 15.94 -21.98
CA LYS A 171 -8.86 16.03 -23.40
C LYS A 171 -9.69 17.10 -24.11
N ILE A 172 -10.98 17.20 -23.83
CA ILE A 172 -11.87 18.23 -24.41
C ILE A 172 -11.45 19.63 -23.96
N VAL A 173 -11.08 19.77 -22.68
CA VAL A 173 -10.63 21.07 -22.11
C VAL A 173 -9.21 21.44 -22.56
N GLY A 174 -8.49 20.52 -23.21
CA GLY A 174 -7.14 20.76 -23.72
C GLY A 174 -6.03 20.72 -22.66
N GLN A 175 -6.30 20.21 -21.47
CA GLN A 175 -5.30 20.06 -20.40
C GLN A 175 -4.44 18.79 -20.50
N LEU A 176 -4.79 17.86 -21.37
CA LEU A 176 -4.07 16.60 -21.56
C LEU A 176 -3.65 16.47 -23.01
N SER A 177 -2.32 16.48 -23.23
CA SER A 177 -1.70 16.23 -24.56
C SER A 177 -1.24 14.79 -24.74
N ASP A 178 -0.99 14.07 -23.64
CA ASP A 178 -0.42 12.74 -23.65
C ASP A 178 -1.48 11.64 -23.78
N LYS A 179 -1.02 10.48 -24.22
CA LYS A 179 -1.86 9.29 -24.36
C LYS A 179 -2.20 8.72 -22.98
N PHE A 180 -3.47 8.72 -22.63
CA PHE A 180 -4.01 8.12 -21.43
C PHE A 180 -5.04 7.07 -21.85
N TYR A 181 -4.73 5.81 -21.57
CA TYR A 181 -5.54 4.67 -22.02
C TYR A 181 -6.57 4.24 -20.98
N TYR A 182 -7.60 3.53 -21.41
CA TYR A 182 -8.59 2.93 -20.51
C TYR A 182 -7.97 1.95 -19.51
N THR A 183 -6.96 1.19 -19.93
CA THR A 183 -6.21 0.28 -19.05
C THR A 183 -5.48 1.02 -17.93
N ASP A 184 -4.99 2.23 -18.17
CA ASP A 184 -4.40 3.07 -17.13
C ASP A 184 -5.45 3.51 -16.10
N CYS A 185 -6.65 3.83 -16.55
CA CYS A 185 -7.78 4.17 -15.66
C CYS A 185 -8.21 2.96 -14.82
N LEU A 186 -8.27 1.77 -15.40
CA LEU A 186 -8.54 0.53 -14.66
C LEU A 186 -7.44 0.20 -13.66
N PHE A 187 -6.19 0.42 -14.01
CA PHE A 187 -5.06 0.24 -13.12
C PHE A 187 -5.15 1.20 -11.92
N PHE A 188 -5.47 2.46 -12.17
CA PHE A 188 -5.75 3.42 -11.11
C PHE A 188 -6.90 2.96 -10.20
N GLY A 189 -7.99 2.47 -10.80
CA GLY A 189 -9.11 1.90 -10.07
C GLY A 189 -8.70 0.72 -9.19
N ALA A 190 -7.85 -0.18 -9.69
CA ALA A 190 -7.33 -1.31 -8.91
C ALA A 190 -6.48 -0.87 -7.72
N ILE A 191 -5.55 0.07 -7.94
CA ILE A 191 -4.68 0.61 -6.90
C ILE A 191 -5.51 1.27 -5.80
N ILE A 192 -6.41 2.16 -6.20
CA ILE A 192 -7.15 2.98 -5.25
C ILE A 192 -8.30 2.21 -4.59
N SER A 193 -8.67 1.04 -5.09
CA SER A 193 -9.67 0.19 -4.45
C SER A 193 -9.15 -0.48 -3.19
N ALA A 194 -7.84 -0.61 -3.02
CA ALA A 194 -7.22 -1.08 -1.78
C ALA A 194 -7.55 -0.12 -0.63
N THR A 195 -8.18 -0.65 0.41
CA THR A 195 -8.56 0.12 1.61
C THR A 195 -7.72 -0.32 2.80
N ASP A 196 -7.24 0.64 3.57
CA ASP A 196 -6.43 0.40 4.75
C ASP A 196 -7.09 1.05 5.99
N PRO A 197 -8.00 0.37 6.67
CA PRO A 197 -8.67 0.92 7.84
C PRO A 197 -7.86 0.78 9.13
N VAL A 198 -6.54 0.65 9.09
CA VAL A 198 -5.69 0.46 10.29
C VAL A 198 -5.99 1.52 11.35
N THR A 199 -6.07 2.77 10.96
CA THR A 199 -6.41 3.88 11.87
C THR A 199 -7.79 3.69 12.52
N VAL A 200 -8.80 3.32 11.74
CA VAL A 200 -10.16 3.06 12.24
C VAL A 200 -10.18 1.85 13.17
N LEU A 201 -9.47 0.79 12.79
CA LEU A 201 -9.39 -0.44 13.58
C LEU A 201 -8.63 -0.27 14.89
N ALA A 202 -7.59 0.56 14.92
CA ALA A 202 -6.90 0.91 16.15
C ALA A 202 -7.84 1.63 17.12
N ILE A 203 -8.61 2.60 16.63
CA ILE A 203 -9.62 3.30 17.42
C ILE A 203 -10.72 2.35 17.90
N PHE A 204 -11.18 1.42 17.07
CA PHE A 204 -12.15 0.39 17.45
C PHE A 204 -11.62 -0.52 18.56
N ASN A 205 -10.35 -0.88 18.50
CA ASN A 205 -9.72 -1.71 19.52
C ASN A 205 -9.59 -0.96 20.84
N GLU A 206 -9.18 0.31 20.81
CA GLU A 206 -9.11 1.16 22.02
C GLU A 206 -10.48 1.40 22.67
N LEU A 207 -11.52 1.60 21.87
CA LEU A 207 -12.88 1.87 22.35
C LEU A 207 -13.71 0.60 22.57
N HIS A 208 -13.13 -0.58 22.35
CA HIS A 208 -13.86 -1.85 22.42
C HIS A 208 -15.16 -1.83 21.61
N ALA A 209 -15.11 -1.35 20.37
CA ALA A 209 -16.26 -1.32 19.47
C ALA A 209 -16.73 -2.74 19.11
N ASP A 210 -17.88 -2.85 18.45
CA ASP A 210 -18.50 -4.12 18.08
C ASP A 210 -17.53 -5.06 17.36
N VAL A 211 -17.39 -6.29 17.87
CA VAL A 211 -16.40 -7.25 17.41
C VAL A 211 -16.73 -7.80 16.02
N ASP A 212 -18.00 -7.90 15.66
CA ASP A 212 -18.40 -8.38 14.32
C ASP A 212 -18.11 -7.33 13.26
N LEU A 213 -18.37 -6.05 13.57
CA LEU A 213 -17.99 -4.95 12.68
C LEU A 213 -16.48 -4.86 12.53
N TYR A 214 -15.72 -5.01 13.62
CA TYR A 214 -14.27 -5.10 13.57
C TYR A 214 -13.79 -6.23 12.66
N ALA A 215 -14.35 -7.42 12.80
CA ALA A 215 -13.96 -8.58 12.00
C ALA A 215 -14.30 -8.41 10.51
N LEU A 216 -15.44 -7.79 10.19
CA LEU A 216 -15.82 -7.47 8.80
C LEU A 216 -14.86 -6.48 8.16
N LEU A 217 -14.58 -5.36 8.83
CA LEU A 217 -13.67 -4.33 8.33
C LEU A 217 -12.25 -4.83 8.18
N PHE A 218 -11.76 -5.52 9.19
CA PHE A 218 -10.41 -6.07 9.18
C PHE A 218 -10.23 -7.14 8.11
N GLY A 219 -11.18 -8.08 8.01
CA GLY A 219 -11.15 -9.13 7.02
C GLY A 219 -11.29 -8.60 5.59
N GLU A 220 -12.19 -7.64 5.38
CA GLU A 220 -12.34 -6.96 4.09
C GLU A 220 -11.03 -6.31 3.66
N SER A 221 -10.42 -5.52 4.53
CA SER A 221 -9.19 -4.78 4.23
C SER A 221 -8.03 -5.69 3.89
N VAL A 222 -7.75 -6.66 4.74
CA VAL A 222 -6.60 -7.56 4.56
C VAL A 222 -6.69 -8.36 3.26
N LEU A 223 -7.87 -8.86 2.93
CA LEU A 223 -8.09 -9.59 1.68
C LEU A 223 -8.17 -8.65 0.47
N ASN A 224 -8.71 -7.45 0.64
CA ASN A 224 -8.78 -6.44 -0.41
C ASN A 224 -7.39 -6.01 -0.89
N ASP A 225 -6.44 -5.84 0.01
CA ASP A 225 -5.04 -5.54 -0.34
C ASP A 225 -4.44 -6.64 -1.22
N ALA A 226 -4.64 -7.89 -0.84
CA ALA A 226 -4.19 -9.03 -1.63
C ALA A 226 -4.83 -9.08 -3.03
N VAL A 227 -6.14 -8.85 -3.10
CA VAL A 227 -6.89 -8.82 -4.36
C VAL A 227 -6.45 -7.65 -5.23
N ALA A 228 -6.23 -6.47 -4.68
CA ALA A 228 -5.79 -5.28 -5.41
C ALA A 228 -4.41 -5.47 -6.06
N ILE A 229 -3.47 -6.11 -5.38
CA ILE A 229 -2.14 -6.42 -5.93
C ILE A 229 -2.26 -7.34 -7.15
N VAL A 230 -2.97 -8.44 -7.01
CA VAL A 230 -3.11 -9.41 -8.10
C VAL A 230 -3.93 -8.83 -9.26
N LEU A 231 -4.96 -8.04 -8.95
CA LEU A 231 -5.80 -7.38 -9.95
C LEU A 231 -5.00 -6.33 -10.74
N SER A 232 -4.20 -5.49 -10.07
CA SER A 232 -3.34 -4.51 -10.75
C SER A 232 -2.32 -5.17 -11.66
N SER A 233 -1.69 -6.26 -11.21
CA SER A 233 -0.76 -7.05 -12.03
C SER A 233 -1.45 -7.69 -13.24
N SER A 234 -2.66 -8.18 -13.07
CA SER A 234 -3.45 -8.77 -14.17
C SER A 234 -3.87 -7.74 -15.21
N ILE A 235 -4.20 -6.51 -14.79
CA ILE A 235 -4.53 -5.40 -15.70
C ILE A 235 -3.30 -4.98 -16.50
N VAL A 236 -2.13 -4.92 -15.87
CA VAL A 236 -0.87 -4.64 -16.59
C VAL A 236 -0.55 -5.74 -17.62
N ALA A 237 -0.79 -7.00 -17.27
CA ALA A 237 -0.60 -8.13 -18.18
C ALA A 237 -1.60 -8.14 -19.36
N TYR A 238 -2.74 -7.46 -19.24
CA TYR A 238 -3.74 -7.32 -20.31
C TYR A 238 -3.29 -6.39 -21.44
N GLN A 239 -2.22 -5.60 -21.30
CA GLN A 239 -1.77 -4.68 -22.35
C GLN A 239 -1.56 -5.46 -23.67
N PRO A 240 -2.39 -5.19 -24.71
CA PRO A 240 -2.28 -5.92 -25.96
C PRO A 240 -0.96 -5.53 -26.65
N ALA A 241 -0.12 -6.52 -26.93
CA ALA A 241 1.06 -6.39 -27.77
C ALA A 241 0.63 -6.31 -29.25
N GLY A 242 -0.02 -5.21 -29.68
CA GLY A 242 -0.46 -5.06 -31.07
C GLY A 242 -1.00 -3.69 -31.43
N LEU A 243 -0.93 -3.37 -32.74
CA LEU A 243 -1.30 -2.10 -33.34
C LEU A 243 -2.80 -1.71 -33.24
N ASN A 244 -3.67 -2.59 -32.76
CA ASN A 244 -5.12 -2.38 -32.62
C ASN A 244 -5.51 -2.16 -31.16
N THR A 245 -5.08 -1.07 -30.58
CA THR A 245 -5.31 -0.72 -29.15
C THR A 245 -6.73 -0.24 -28.82
N HIS A 246 -7.68 -0.26 -29.75
CA HIS A 246 -9.02 0.32 -29.56
C HIS A 246 -10.16 -0.71 -29.53
N ALA A 247 -9.90 -2.00 -29.77
CA ALA A 247 -10.92 -3.02 -29.72
C ALA A 247 -10.77 -3.89 -28.47
N PHE A 248 -11.90 -4.18 -27.82
CA PHE A 248 -11.96 -5.17 -26.74
C PHE A 248 -11.62 -6.55 -27.29
N ASP A 249 -10.53 -7.14 -26.77
CA ASP A 249 -10.13 -8.50 -27.09
C ASP A 249 -10.65 -9.47 -26.00
N ALA A 250 -11.66 -10.23 -26.32
CA ALA A 250 -12.25 -11.21 -25.39
C ALA A 250 -11.23 -12.29 -25.00
N ALA A 251 -10.36 -12.72 -25.91
CA ALA A 251 -9.35 -13.73 -25.63
C ALA A 251 -8.31 -13.20 -24.61
N ALA A 252 -7.85 -11.97 -24.77
CA ALA A 252 -6.94 -11.33 -23.83
C ALA A 252 -7.62 -11.10 -22.45
N PHE A 253 -8.90 -10.77 -22.44
CA PHE A 253 -9.67 -10.62 -21.20
C PHE A 253 -9.75 -11.94 -20.43
N PHE A 254 -10.16 -13.03 -21.07
CA PHE A 254 -10.22 -14.34 -20.42
C PHE A 254 -8.83 -14.84 -19.99
N LYS A 255 -7.79 -14.55 -20.76
CA LYS A 255 -6.40 -14.81 -20.35
C LYS A 255 -6.02 -14.04 -19.09
N SER A 256 -6.37 -12.76 -18.98
CA SER A 256 -6.12 -11.93 -17.79
C SER A 256 -6.85 -12.46 -16.56
N VAL A 257 -8.12 -12.86 -16.71
CA VAL A 257 -8.89 -13.50 -15.64
C VAL A 257 -8.26 -14.83 -15.23
N GLY A 258 -7.82 -15.64 -16.19
CA GLY A 258 -7.09 -16.89 -15.91
C GLY A 258 -5.79 -16.68 -15.15
N ILE A 259 -5.02 -15.64 -15.52
CA ILE A 259 -3.80 -15.24 -14.82
C ILE A 259 -4.13 -14.82 -13.38
N PHE A 260 -5.17 -14.00 -13.18
CA PHE A 260 -5.63 -13.59 -11.85
C PHE A 260 -5.94 -14.79 -10.96
N LEU A 261 -6.78 -15.71 -11.44
CA LEU A 261 -7.16 -16.90 -10.69
C LEU A 261 -5.96 -17.83 -10.44
N GLY A 262 -5.08 -17.98 -11.42
CA GLY A 262 -3.88 -18.82 -11.32
C GLY A 262 -2.89 -18.29 -10.29
N ILE A 263 -2.56 -17.00 -10.33
CA ILE A 263 -1.64 -16.37 -9.38
C ILE A 263 -2.24 -16.38 -7.98
N PHE A 264 -3.51 -16.03 -7.83
CA PHE A 264 -4.15 -16.01 -6.51
C PHE A 264 -4.21 -17.39 -5.87
N SER A 265 -4.69 -18.40 -6.59
CA SER A 265 -4.80 -19.78 -6.09
C SER A 265 -3.43 -20.42 -5.83
N GLY A 266 -2.43 -20.16 -6.69
CA GLY A 266 -1.06 -20.61 -6.49
C GLY A 266 -0.43 -20.00 -5.23
N SER A 267 -0.59 -18.70 -5.05
CA SER A 267 -0.10 -17.99 -3.85
C SER A 267 -0.79 -18.48 -2.58
N PHE A 268 -2.11 -18.65 -2.63
CA PHE A 268 -2.89 -19.22 -1.53
C PHE A 268 -2.38 -20.62 -1.13
N THR A 269 -2.24 -21.52 -2.11
CA THR A 269 -1.78 -22.88 -1.88
C THR A 269 -0.37 -22.91 -1.28
N MET A 270 0.52 -22.08 -1.82
CA MET A 270 1.89 -21.98 -1.32
C MET A 270 1.94 -21.48 0.13
N GLY A 271 1.19 -20.43 0.44
CA GLY A 271 1.09 -19.92 1.81
C GLY A 271 0.51 -20.94 2.80
N ALA A 272 -0.54 -21.64 2.41
CA ALA A 272 -1.15 -22.69 3.22
C ALA A 272 -0.19 -23.86 3.45
N VAL A 273 0.48 -24.34 2.39
CA VAL A 273 1.45 -25.46 2.48
C VAL A 273 2.62 -25.10 3.38
N THR A 274 3.22 -23.93 3.23
CA THR A 274 4.34 -23.49 4.09
C THR A 274 3.90 -23.30 5.54
N GLY A 275 2.68 -22.81 5.78
CA GLY A 275 2.10 -22.74 7.12
C GLY A 275 1.91 -24.11 7.76
N VAL A 276 1.42 -25.09 7.00
CA VAL A 276 1.29 -26.48 7.46
C VAL A 276 2.65 -27.13 7.71
N VAL A 277 3.64 -26.92 6.83
CA VAL A 277 5.01 -27.40 7.04
C VAL A 277 5.60 -26.84 8.34
N THR A 278 5.42 -25.56 8.60
CA THR A 278 5.85 -24.94 9.87
C THR A 278 5.16 -25.59 11.08
N ALA A 279 3.86 -25.84 10.97
CA ALA A 279 3.10 -26.52 12.03
C ALA A 279 3.61 -27.95 12.27
N LEU A 280 3.92 -28.72 11.22
CA LEU A 280 4.47 -30.05 11.33
C LEU A 280 5.87 -30.03 11.93
N VAL A 281 6.74 -29.13 11.49
CA VAL A 281 8.09 -28.98 12.05
C VAL A 281 8.03 -28.69 13.56
N THR A 282 7.19 -27.72 13.96
CA THR A 282 7.04 -27.37 15.39
C THR A 282 6.40 -28.46 16.21
N LYS A 283 5.56 -29.32 15.62
CA LYS A 283 4.91 -30.44 16.32
C LYS A 283 5.85 -31.64 16.54
N PHE A 284 6.62 -32.01 15.51
CA PHE A 284 7.44 -33.23 15.55
C PHE A 284 8.84 -32.99 16.11
N THR A 285 9.29 -31.76 16.22
CA THR A 285 10.58 -31.43 16.84
C THR A 285 10.40 -31.02 18.30
N LYS A 286 11.42 -31.26 19.13
CA LYS A 286 11.44 -30.80 20.52
C LYS A 286 11.86 -29.34 20.69
N LEU A 287 11.56 -28.50 19.71
CA LEU A 287 11.90 -27.07 19.71
C LEU A 287 11.25 -26.30 20.86
N HIS A 288 10.12 -26.78 21.38
CA HIS A 288 9.44 -26.15 22.53
C HIS A 288 10.32 -26.07 23.79
N CYS A 289 11.38 -26.88 23.88
CA CYS A 289 12.36 -26.77 24.94
C CYS A 289 13.31 -25.59 24.82
N PHE A 290 13.39 -24.98 23.62
CA PHE A 290 14.30 -23.86 23.30
C PHE A 290 13.51 -22.69 22.71
N PRO A 291 12.86 -21.83 23.53
CA PRO A 291 11.95 -20.78 23.06
C PRO A 291 12.58 -19.80 22.08
N LEU A 292 13.88 -19.50 22.23
CA LEU A 292 14.58 -18.60 21.32
C LEU A 292 14.68 -19.19 19.91
N LEU A 293 15.08 -20.47 19.81
CA LEU A 293 15.21 -21.16 18.53
C LEU A 293 13.86 -21.36 17.85
N GLU A 294 12.83 -21.66 18.64
CA GLU A 294 11.45 -21.80 18.18
C GLU A 294 10.92 -20.48 17.58
N THR A 295 11.13 -19.37 18.27
CA THR A 295 10.73 -18.03 17.78
C THR A 295 11.50 -17.65 16.53
N ALA A 296 12.81 -17.91 16.48
CA ALA A 296 13.63 -17.63 15.30
C ALA A 296 13.21 -18.47 14.09
N LEU A 297 12.94 -19.76 14.28
CA LEU A 297 12.46 -20.63 13.21
C LEU A 297 11.11 -20.16 12.68
N PHE A 298 10.18 -19.83 13.56
CA PHE A 298 8.86 -19.32 13.20
C PHE A 298 8.95 -18.04 12.35
N PHE A 299 9.80 -17.11 12.77
CA PHE A 299 10.05 -15.88 12.03
C PHE A 299 10.64 -16.15 10.64
N LEU A 300 11.69 -16.98 10.57
CA LEU A 300 12.36 -17.32 9.31
C LEU A 300 11.43 -18.06 8.33
N MET A 301 10.63 -19.00 8.81
CA MET A 301 9.66 -19.71 7.98
C MET A 301 8.58 -18.78 7.43
N SER A 302 8.12 -17.83 8.23
CA SER A 302 7.15 -16.84 7.81
C SER A 302 7.71 -15.90 6.74
N TRP A 303 8.95 -15.46 6.91
CA TRP A 303 9.61 -14.60 5.92
C TRP A 303 9.97 -15.36 4.64
N SER A 304 10.46 -16.59 4.77
CA SER A 304 10.81 -17.43 3.62
C SER A 304 9.61 -17.73 2.73
N THR A 305 8.40 -17.79 3.29
CA THR A 305 7.17 -17.97 2.51
C THR A 305 6.97 -16.85 1.51
N PHE A 306 7.20 -15.61 1.91
CA PHE A 306 7.12 -14.46 1.02
C PHE A 306 8.12 -14.56 -0.14
N LEU A 307 9.40 -14.78 0.20
CA LEU A 307 10.46 -14.85 -0.79
C LEU A 307 10.31 -16.04 -1.73
N LEU A 308 9.85 -17.19 -1.21
CA LEU A 308 9.59 -18.37 -2.02
C LEU A 308 8.48 -18.12 -3.05
N ALA A 309 7.40 -17.47 -2.65
CA ALA A 309 6.32 -17.15 -3.56
C ALA A 309 6.75 -16.17 -4.66
N GLU A 310 7.50 -15.12 -4.33
CA GLU A 310 8.07 -14.19 -5.30
C GLU A 310 9.04 -14.91 -6.26
N ALA A 311 9.90 -15.78 -5.75
CA ALA A 311 10.83 -16.57 -6.57
C ALA A 311 10.13 -17.52 -7.55
N CYS A 312 8.95 -18.02 -7.19
CA CYS A 312 8.14 -18.87 -8.08
C CYS A 312 7.25 -18.09 -9.06
N GLY A 313 7.31 -16.76 -9.05
CA GLY A 313 6.47 -15.91 -9.90
C GLY A 313 5.02 -15.76 -9.41
N PHE A 314 4.76 -16.10 -8.14
CA PHE A 314 3.50 -15.85 -7.46
C PHE A 314 3.57 -14.53 -6.67
N THR A 315 2.48 -14.16 -6.02
CA THR A 315 2.43 -12.95 -5.20
C THR A 315 2.77 -13.27 -3.75
N GLY A 316 3.94 -12.82 -3.29
CA GLY A 316 4.43 -13.07 -1.93
C GLY A 316 3.51 -12.53 -0.84
N VAL A 317 2.86 -11.40 -1.08
CA VAL A 317 1.91 -10.78 -0.15
C VAL A 317 0.71 -11.70 0.13
N VAL A 318 0.12 -12.29 -0.91
CA VAL A 318 -0.99 -13.25 -0.76
C VAL A 318 -0.50 -14.49 -0.02
N ALA A 319 0.66 -15.01 -0.39
CA ALA A 319 1.23 -16.21 0.25
C ALA A 319 1.52 -15.99 1.74
N VAL A 320 2.13 -14.87 2.11
CA VAL A 320 2.44 -14.59 3.52
C VAL A 320 1.20 -14.34 4.36
N LEU A 321 0.16 -13.74 3.77
CA LEU A 321 -1.12 -13.56 4.43
C LEU A 321 -1.76 -14.90 4.82
N PHE A 322 -1.89 -15.80 3.88
CA PHE A 322 -2.49 -17.12 4.14
C PHE A 322 -1.58 -18.02 4.98
N CYS A 323 -0.26 -17.85 4.87
CA CYS A 323 0.70 -18.45 5.81
C CYS A 323 0.43 -17.97 7.24
N GLY A 324 0.26 -16.68 7.45
CA GLY A 324 -0.08 -16.10 8.76
C GLY A 324 -1.39 -16.63 9.33
N ILE A 325 -2.44 -16.71 8.52
CA ILE A 325 -3.74 -17.29 8.92
C ILE A 325 -3.59 -18.77 9.30
N THR A 326 -2.89 -19.55 8.49
CA THR A 326 -2.66 -20.99 8.73
C THR A 326 -1.81 -21.21 10.00
N GLN A 327 -0.76 -20.44 10.18
CA GLN A 327 0.09 -20.53 11.37
C GLN A 327 -0.66 -20.05 12.62
N ALA A 328 -1.51 -19.05 12.51
CA ALA A 328 -2.36 -18.65 13.61
C ALA A 328 -3.35 -19.76 14.04
N HIS A 329 -3.77 -20.60 13.12
CA HIS A 329 -4.71 -21.69 13.40
C HIS A 329 -4.02 -22.96 13.91
N TYR A 330 -2.92 -23.38 13.30
CA TYR A 330 -2.24 -24.64 13.60
C TYR A 330 -0.97 -24.47 14.43
N THR A 331 -0.05 -23.64 14.00
CA THR A 331 1.28 -23.48 14.62
C THR A 331 1.18 -22.86 16.01
N TYR A 332 0.27 -21.93 16.20
CA TYR A 332 0.08 -21.26 17.50
C TYR A 332 -0.15 -22.26 18.65
N ASN A 333 -0.87 -23.34 18.41
CA ASN A 333 -1.15 -24.35 19.43
C ASN A 333 0.07 -25.21 19.77
N ASN A 334 1.03 -25.33 18.86
CA ASN A 334 2.24 -26.14 19.03
C ASN A 334 3.38 -25.36 19.70
N LEU A 335 3.31 -24.03 19.71
CA LEU A 335 4.32 -23.18 20.33
C LEU A 335 4.26 -23.23 21.84
N SER A 336 5.42 -23.11 22.50
CA SER A 336 5.49 -22.90 23.95
C SER A 336 4.84 -21.57 24.34
N VAL A 337 4.39 -21.43 25.61
CA VAL A 337 3.75 -20.19 26.10
C VAL A 337 4.67 -18.99 25.94
N GLU A 338 5.95 -19.17 26.21
CA GLU A 338 6.96 -18.12 26.09
C GLU A 338 7.17 -17.71 24.61
N SER A 339 7.27 -18.68 23.70
CA SER A 339 7.40 -18.38 22.25
C SER A 339 6.17 -17.73 21.66
N ARG A 340 4.97 -18.05 22.13
CA ARG A 340 3.73 -17.37 21.73
C ARG A 340 3.77 -15.88 22.06
N SER A 341 4.18 -15.55 23.28
CA SER A 341 4.29 -14.15 23.71
C SER A 341 5.38 -13.40 22.95
N ARG A 342 6.56 -14.01 22.82
CA ARG A 342 7.70 -13.42 22.10
C ARG A 342 7.40 -13.20 20.62
N SER A 343 6.82 -14.18 19.93
CA SER A 343 6.47 -14.05 18.51
C SER A 343 5.44 -12.98 18.28
N LYS A 344 4.39 -12.91 19.12
CA LYS A 344 3.37 -11.88 19.05
C LYS A 344 3.97 -10.48 19.21
N GLN A 345 4.78 -10.28 20.25
CA GLN A 345 5.43 -8.99 20.51
C GLN A 345 6.41 -8.62 19.40
N LEU A 346 7.18 -9.57 18.87
CA LEU A 346 8.12 -9.32 17.77
C LEU A 346 7.39 -8.80 16.52
N PHE A 347 6.35 -9.48 16.08
CA PHE A 347 5.60 -9.07 14.90
C PHE A 347 4.81 -7.79 15.12
N GLU A 348 4.31 -7.54 16.33
CA GLU A 348 3.64 -6.29 16.69
C GLU A 348 4.59 -5.10 16.61
N VAL A 349 5.82 -5.23 17.14
CA VAL A 349 6.85 -4.18 17.06
C VAL A 349 7.29 -3.95 15.61
N LEU A 350 7.56 -5.02 14.86
CA LEU A 350 7.95 -4.91 13.45
C LEU A 350 6.86 -4.24 12.60
N HIS A 351 5.61 -4.63 12.81
CA HIS A 351 4.46 -4.01 12.15
C HIS A 351 4.37 -2.53 12.47
N PHE A 352 4.42 -2.16 13.74
CA PHE A 352 4.34 -0.77 14.20
C PHE A 352 5.46 0.10 13.60
N LEU A 353 6.70 -0.39 13.63
CA LEU A 353 7.84 0.34 13.07
C LEU A 353 7.74 0.49 11.55
N ALA A 354 7.39 -0.58 10.86
CA ALA A 354 7.26 -0.57 9.40
C ALA A 354 6.14 0.36 8.95
N GLU A 355 5.00 0.32 9.61
CA GLU A 355 3.86 1.18 9.32
C GLU A 355 4.20 2.67 9.50
N ASN A 356 4.75 3.05 10.66
CA ASN A 356 5.15 4.44 10.91
C ASN A 356 6.24 4.91 9.95
N PHE A 357 7.18 4.03 9.57
CA PHE A 357 8.18 4.33 8.57
C PHE A 357 7.55 4.66 7.21
N ILE A 358 6.59 3.86 6.76
CA ILE A 358 5.92 4.06 5.47
C ILE A 358 5.15 5.38 5.47
N PHE A 359 4.40 5.67 6.52
CA PHE A 359 3.64 6.93 6.62
C PHE A 359 4.56 8.15 6.70
N SER A 360 5.68 8.07 7.41
CA SER A 360 6.71 9.11 7.40
C SER A 360 7.31 9.30 6.01
N TYR A 361 7.60 8.21 5.30
CA TYR A 361 8.10 8.24 3.94
C TYR A 361 7.09 8.82 2.95
N MET A 362 5.81 8.50 3.08
CA MET A 362 4.75 9.13 2.27
C MET A 362 4.75 10.65 2.44
N GLY A 363 4.88 11.13 3.67
CA GLY A 363 4.99 12.56 3.95
C GLY A 363 6.21 13.18 3.26
N LEU A 364 7.36 12.51 3.35
CA LEU A 364 8.59 12.93 2.70
C LEU A 364 8.46 12.94 1.17
N ALA A 365 7.86 11.90 0.59
CA ALA A 365 7.75 11.71 -0.85
C ALA A 365 6.98 12.84 -1.55
N LEU A 366 6.08 13.51 -0.87
CA LEU A 366 5.36 14.65 -1.44
C LEU A 366 6.30 15.79 -1.87
N PHE A 367 7.41 15.98 -1.17
CA PHE A 367 8.39 17.04 -1.47
C PHE A 367 9.65 16.53 -2.16
N THR A 368 10.03 15.28 -1.95
CA THR A 368 11.27 14.71 -2.53
C THR A 368 11.09 14.12 -3.91
N PHE A 369 9.89 13.66 -4.26
CA PHE A 369 9.62 13.15 -5.61
C PHE A 369 9.59 14.30 -6.62
N GLN A 370 10.41 14.19 -7.66
CA GLN A 370 10.66 15.33 -8.58
C GLN A 370 9.65 15.45 -9.72
N LYS A 371 8.93 14.36 -10.00
CA LYS A 371 8.04 14.26 -11.17
C LYS A 371 6.56 14.29 -10.80
N HIS A 372 6.20 15.10 -9.79
CA HIS A 372 4.79 15.29 -9.45
C HIS A 372 4.04 16.01 -10.58
N VAL A 373 2.89 15.47 -10.93
CA VAL A 373 1.96 16.08 -11.89
C VAL A 373 0.66 16.38 -11.17
N PHE A 374 0.39 17.66 -10.94
CA PHE A 374 -0.84 18.12 -10.30
C PHE A 374 -1.87 18.50 -11.38
N SER A 375 -2.95 17.73 -11.46
CA SER A 375 -4.09 18.06 -12.31
C SER A 375 -5.34 18.22 -11.45
N PRO A 376 -5.87 19.45 -11.27
CA PRO A 376 -7.02 19.67 -10.40
C PRO A 376 -8.25 18.88 -10.83
N ILE A 377 -8.52 18.79 -12.13
CA ILE A 377 -9.67 18.05 -12.67
C ILE A 377 -9.54 16.56 -12.37
N PHE A 378 -8.37 15.98 -12.56
CA PHE A 378 -8.10 14.58 -12.27
C PHE A 378 -8.26 14.29 -10.78
N ILE A 379 -7.73 15.15 -9.91
CA ILE A 379 -7.81 14.99 -8.46
C ILE A 379 -9.25 15.05 -7.97
N ILE A 380 -10.02 16.05 -8.38
CA ILE A 380 -11.44 16.19 -8.01
C ILE A 380 -12.24 14.99 -8.53
N GLY A 381 -12.02 14.63 -9.80
CA GLY A 381 -12.65 13.44 -10.39
C GLY A 381 -12.32 12.15 -9.63
N ALA A 382 -11.09 11.99 -9.17
CA ALA A 382 -10.66 10.84 -8.37
C ALA A 382 -11.38 10.79 -7.01
N PHE A 383 -11.52 11.91 -6.31
CA PHE A 383 -12.27 11.95 -5.04
C PHE A 383 -13.74 11.56 -5.23
N VAL A 384 -14.41 12.09 -6.26
CA VAL A 384 -15.78 11.71 -6.58
C VAL A 384 -15.88 10.23 -6.96
N ALA A 385 -14.97 9.74 -7.79
CA ALA A 385 -14.92 8.35 -8.21
C ALA A 385 -14.73 7.39 -7.04
N ILE A 386 -13.87 7.71 -6.09
CA ILE A 386 -13.61 6.90 -4.88
C ILE A 386 -14.87 6.82 -4.03
N PHE A 387 -15.53 7.94 -3.80
CA PHE A 387 -16.76 7.97 -3.02
C PHE A 387 -17.85 7.11 -3.65
N LEU A 388 -18.08 7.28 -4.95
CA LEU A 388 -19.08 6.49 -5.70
C LEU A 388 -18.70 5.01 -5.79
N GLY A 389 -17.45 4.70 -6.02
CA GLY A 389 -16.94 3.33 -6.05
C GLY A 389 -17.09 2.62 -4.70
N ARG A 390 -16.82 3.31 -3.59
CA ARG A 390 -17.02 2.76 -2.25
C ARG A 390 -18.50 2.54 -1.94
N ALA A 391 -19.37 3.48 -2.32
CA ALA A 391 -20.82 3.33 -2.17
C ALA A 391 -21.35 2.11 -2.94
N ALA A 392 -20.93 1.93 -4.18
CA ALA A 392 -21.30 0.79 -5.00
C ALA A 392 -20.69 -0.55 -4.52
N HIS A 393 -19.55 -0.50 -3.83
CA HIS A 393 -18.95 -1.65 -3.19
C HIS A 393 -19.78 -2.10 -1.97
N ILE A 394 -20.19 -1.19 -1.10
CA ILE A 394 -20.79 -1.52 0.19
C ILE A 394 -22.30 -1.77 0.07
N TYR A 395 -23.06 -0.81 -0.43
CA TYR A 395 -24.54 -0.88 -0.33
C TYR A 395 -25.18 -1.99 -1.16
N PRO A 396 -24.87 -2.17 -2.46
CA PRO A 396 -25.45 -3.24 -3.24
C PRO A 396 -25.07 -4.63 -2.74
N LEU A 397 -23.80 -4.85 -2.39
CA LEU A 397 -23.34 -6.13 -1.86
C LEU A 397 -23.96 -6.44 -0.50
N SER A 398 -24.12 -5.47 0.38
CA SER A 398 -24.80 -5.64 1.65
C SER A 398 -26.25 -6.04 1.45
N PHE A 399 -26.93 -5.46 0.48
CA PHE A 399 -28.29 -5.84 0.13
C PHE A 399 -28.37 -7.31 -0.32
N PHE A 400 -27.52 -7.74 -1.24
CA PHE A 400 -27.49 -9.13 -1.71
C PHE A 400 -27.10 -10.11 -0.61
N LEU A 401 -26.13 -9.77 0.22
CA LEU A 401 -25.70 -10.62 1.34
C LEU A 401 -26.80 -10.76 2.39
N ASN A 402 -27.57 -9.72 2.66
CA ASN A 402 -28.67 -9.75 3.62
C ASN A 402 -29.84 -10.64 3.18
N LEU A 403 -29.96 -10.94 1.88
CA LEU A 403 -30.96 -11.90 1.39
C LEU A 403 -30.70 -13.34 1.85
N GLY A 404 -29.43 -13.72 2.03
CA GLY A 404 -29.02 -15.06 2.42
C GLY A 404 -28.58 -15.23 3.87
N ARG A 405 -28.41 -14.14 4.64
CA ARG A 405 -27.89 -14.17 6.02
C ARG A 405 -29.00 -14.27 7.06
N ARG A 406 -28.77 -15.12 8.08
CA ARG A 406 -29.61 -15.15 9.29
C ARG A 406 -29.45 -13.90 10.15
N HIS A 407 -28.20 -13.41 10.30
CA HIS A 407 -27.88 -12.16 10.99
C HIS A 407 -27.60 -11.08 9.94
N LYS A 408 -28.54 -10.17 9.75
CA LYS A 408 -28.45 -9.11 8.74
C LYS A 408 -27.40 -8.06 9.14
N ILE A 409 -26.68 -7.55 8.16
CA ILE A 409 -25.78 -6.41 8.33
C ILE A 409 -26.66 -5.15 8.39
N GLY A 410 -26.68 -4.50 9.56
CA GLY A 410 -27.51 -3.30 9.79
C GLY A 410 -27.04 -2.08 9.00
N TRP A 411 -27.93 -1.13 8.78
CA TRP A 411 -27.61 0.14 8.12
C TRP A 411 -26.46 0.90 8.81
N ASN A 412 -26.41 0.87 10.14
CA ASN A 412 -25.34 1.51 10.90
C ASN A 412 -23.97 0.92 10.58
N PHE A 413 -23.89 -0.39 10.45
CA PHE A 413 -22.65 -1.07 10.05
C PHE A 413 -22.26 -0.74 8.60
N GLN A 414 -23.23 -0.68 7.69
CA GLN A 414 -23.00 -0.33 6.29
C GLN A 414 -22.47 1.11 6.18
N HIS A 415 -23.05 2.06 6.89
CA HIS A 415 -22.59 3.44 6.91
C HIS A 415 -21.17 3.57 7.52
N MET A 416 -20.88 2.81 8.57
CA MET A 416 -19.53 2.79 9.12
C MET A 416 -18.51 2.16 8.18
N MET A 417 -18.86 1.09 7.48
CA MET A 417 -18.01 0.48 6.45
C MET A 417 -17.78 1.44 5.27
N MET A 418 -18.80 2.20 4.87
CA MET A 418 -18.66 3.24 3.86
C MET A 418 -17.69 4.33 4.31
N PHE A 419 -17.83 4.82 5.52
CA PHE A 419 -16.98 5.85 6.09
C PHE A 419 -15.53 5.36 6.28
N SER A 420 -15.33 4.12 6.70
CA SER A 420 -14.00 3.55 6.96
C SER A 420 -13.15 3.26 5.71
N GLY A 421 -13.61 3.65 4.53
CA GLY A 421 -12.92 3.46 3.26
C GLY A 421 -11.70 4.37 3.07
N LEU A 422 -10.84 4.52 4.08
CA LEU A 422 -9.60 5.26 3.93
C LEU A 422 -8.58 4.49 3.07
N ARG A 423 -7.68 5.21 2.43
CA ARG A 423 -6.59 4.66 1.61
C ARG A 423 -5.30 4.78 2.40
N GLY A 424 -4.38 3.84 2.22
CA GLY A 424 -3.20 3.78 3.05
C GLY A 424 -1.95 3.31 2.31
N ALA A 425 -1.10 2.61 3.05
CA ALA A 425 0.22 2.18 2.62
C ALA A 425 0.20 1.35 1.34
N MET A 426 -0.79 0.48 1.15
CA MET A 426 -0.86 -0.39 -0.03
C MET A 426 -1.16 0.37 -1.32
N ALA A 427 -2.09 1.33 -1.29
CA ALA A 427 -2.37 2.18 -2.44
C ALA A 427 -1.13 2.99 -2.85
N PHE A 428 -0.41 3.54 -1.87
CA PHE A 428 0.86 4.23 -2.09
C PHE A 428 1.92 3.30 -2.69
N ALA A 429 2.09 2.12 -2.12
CA ALA A 429 3.07 1.14 -2.56
C ALA A 429 2.87 0.71 -4.02
N LEU A 430 1.64 0.41 -4.39
CA LEU A 430 1.31 0.05 -5.76
C LEU A 430 1.48 1.20 -6.74
N ALA A 431 1.19 2.43 -6.31
CA ALA A 431 1.34 3.62 -7.14
C ALA A 431 2.80 4.00 -7.39
N ILE A 432 3.69 3.84 -6.40
CA ILE A 432 5.11 4.19 -6.53
C ILE A 432 5.90 3.18 -7.36
N ARG A 433 5.42 1.95 -7.48
CA ARG A 433 6.11 0.88 -8.18
C ARG A 433 6.36 1.17 -9.67
N ASP A 434 5.45 1.89 -10.30
CA ASP A 434 5.57 2.30 -11.69
C ASP A 434 5.23 3.78 -11.86
N THR A 435 6.26 4.61 -12.05
CA THR A 435 6.15 6.05 -12.28
C THR A 435 6.85 6.47 -13.58
N ALA A 436 7.01 5.53 -14.53
CA ALA A 436 7.78 5.75 -15.75
C ALA A 436 7.06 6.69 -16.74
N SER A 437 5.74 6.62 -16.86
CA SER A 437 4.94 7.44 -17.77
C SER A 437 4.32 8.66 -17.09
N TYR A 438 3.95 9.66 -17.90
CA TYR A 438 3.25 10.85 -17.41
C TYR A 438 1.92 10.51 -16.72
N SER A 439 1.17 9.57 -17.28
CA SER A 439 -0.08 9.09 -16.69
C SER A 439 0.14 8.43 -15.32
N ARG A 440 1.19 7.62 -15.18
CA ARG A 440 1.55 6.97 -13.93
C ARG A 440 2.00 7.97 -12.85
N GLN A 441 2.75 9.01 -13.25
CA GLN A 441 3.15 10.10 -12.35
C GLN A 441 1.93 10.88 -11.83
N MET A 442 0.97 11.17 -12.70
CA MET A 442 -0.29 11.81 -12.32
C MET A 442 -1.10 10.93 -11.36
N MET A 443 -1.19 9.63 -11.63
CA MET A 443 -1.85 8.67 -10.74
C MET A 443 -1.17 8.58 -9.39
N PHE A 444 0.16 8.54 -9.34
CA PHE A 444 0.93 8.53 -8.10
C PHE A 444 0.67 9.77 -7.25
N THR A 445 0.75 10.96 -7.84
CA THR A 445 0.50 12.22 -7.15
C THR A 445 -0.92 12.27 -6.59
N THR A 446 -1.90 11.89 -7.39
CA THR A 446 -3.31 11.86 -6.97
C THR A 446 -3.54 10.86 -5.84
N THR A 447 -2.97 9.66 -5.93
CA THR A 447 -3.05 8.63 -4.88
C THR A 447 -2.46 9.15 -3.58
N LEU A 448 -1.31 9.80 -3.62
CA LEU A 448 -0.66 10.37 -2.45
C LEU A 448 -1.54 11.42 -1.76
N LEU A 449 -2.12 12.34 -2.52
CA LEU A 449 -3.06 13.34 -1.99
C LEU A 449 -4.32 12.72 -1.38
N ILE A 450 -4.86 11.68 -2.00
CA ILE A 450 -6.01 10.94 -1.48
C ILE A 450 -5.68 10.27 -0.16
N VAL A 451 -4.51 9.64 -0.06
CA VAL A 451 -4.06 9.00 1.20
C VAL A 451 -3.95 10.03 2.31
N PHE A 452 -3.32 11.19 2.06
CA PHE A 452 -3.24 12.28 3.03
C PHE A 452 -4.61 12.73 3.53
N PHE A 453 -5.49 13.04 2.59
CA PHE A 453 -6.83 13.52 2.92
C PHE A 453 -7.62 12.48 3.72
N THR A 454 -7.65 11.24 3.27
CA THR A 454 -8.44 10.19 3.91
C THR A 454 -7.91 9.82 5.29
N VAL A 455 -6.60 9.74 5.48
CA VAL A 455 -6.01 9.45 6.81
C VAL A 455 -6.36 10.55 7.81
N TRP A 456 -6.28 11.81 7.43
CA TRP A 456 -6.57 12.90 8.35
C TRP A 456 -8.07 13.08 8.62
N VAL A 457 -8.89 13.10 7.58
CA VAL A 457 -10.33 13.35 7.72
C VAL A 457 -11.05 12.16 8.31
N ILE A 458 -10.83 10.96 7.78
CA ILE A 458 -11.51 9.75 8.26
C ILE A 458 -10.94 9.31 9.60
N GLY A 459 -9.63 9.34 9.77
CA GLY A 459 -8.99 9.02 11.05
C GLY A 459 -9.49 9.92 12.19
N GLY A 460 -9.53 11.24 11.97
CA GLY A 460 -10.06 12.19 12.95
C GLY A 460 -11.57 12.09 13.17
N GLY A 461 -12.32 11.69 12.16
CA GLY A 461 -13.79 11.57 12.18
C GLY A 461 -14.33 10.25 12.71
N THR A 462 -13.50 9.26 13.02
CA THR A 462 -13.95 7.91 13.40
C THR A 462 -14.74 7.91 14.71
N THR A 463 -14.26 8.56 15.75
CA THR A 463 -14.95 8.61 17.05
C THR A 463 -16.29 9.34 16.97
N PRO A 464 -16.40 10.55 16.37
CA PRO A 464 -17.69 11.20 16.15
C PRO A 464 -18.66 10.34 15.34
N MET A 465 -18.17 9.62 14.31
CA MET A 465 -19.00 8.78 13.47
C MET A 465 -19.57 7.57 14.20
N LEU A 466 -18.77 6.91 15.07
CA LEU A 466 -19.25 5.84 15.94
C LEU A 466 -20.37 6.30 16.85
N SER A 467 -20.21 7.49 17.45
CA SER A 467 -21.24 8.10 18.31
C SER A 467 -22.52 8.41 17.53
N TRP A 468 -22.39 9.03 16.35
CA TRP A 468 -23.53 9.40 15.51
C TRP A 468 -24.33 8.20 14.99
N LEU A 469 -23.66 7.10 14.69
CA LEU A 469 -24.28 5.87 14.22
C LEU A 469 -24.81 4.96 15.34
N ASN A 470 -24.66 5.37 16.63
CA ASN A 470 -25.07 4.56 17.79
C ASN A 470 -24.50 3.13 17.80
N ILE A 471 -23.26 2.97 17.32
CA ILE A 471 -22.56 1.69 17.39
C ILE A 471 -22.06 1.49 18.81
N ARG A 472 -22.23 0.28 19.36
CA ARG A 472 -21.78 -0.04 20.73
C ARG A 472 -20.27 0.15 20.87
N TYR A 473 -19.86 1.02 21.77
CA TYR A 473 -18.46 1.21 22.18
C TYR A 473 -18.39 1.63 23.65
N MET A 474 -17.26 1.36 24.29
CA MET A 474 -17.03 1.84 25.66
C MET A 474 -16.75 3.35 25.64
N SER A 475 -17.63 4.11 26.27
CA SER A 475 -17.42 5.55 26.45
C SER A 475 -16.21 5.81 27.36
N THR A 476 -15.50 6.88 27.08
CA THR A 476 -14.27 7.30 27.81
C THR A 476 -14.52 7.52 29.31
N SER A 477 -15.75 7.80 29.69
CA SER A 477 -16.17 7.95 31.11
C SER A 477 -16.20 6.62 31.87
N MET A 478 -16.29 5.47 31.18
CA MET A 478 -16.25 4.14 31.81
C MET A 478 -14.81 3.58 31.91
N LEU A 479 -13.91 4.01 31.03
CA LEU A 479 -12.48 3.63 31.07
C LEU A 479 -11.68 4.38 32.15
N ALA A 480 -12.28 5.44 32.74
CA ALA A 480 -11.66 6.24 33.77
C ALA A 480 -12.12 5.87 35.21
N ARG A 481 -12.98 4.86 35.35
CA ARG A 481 -13.36 4.20 36.61
C ARG A 481 -12.71 2.81 36.68
#